data_eea86cbc63f0a79fc915b98a8af0c9df
#
_entry.id   eea86cbc63f0a79fc915b98a8af0c9df
#
_cell.length_a   1.000
_cell.length_b   1.000
_cell.length_c   1.000
_cell.angle_alpha   90.00
_cell.angle_beta   90.00
_cell.angle_gamma   90.00
#
_symmetry.space_group_name_H-M   'P 1'
#
loop_
_entity.id
_entity.type
_entity.pdbx_description
1 polymer ?
#
loop_
_entity_poly.entity_id
_entity_poly.type
_entity_poly.pdbx_seq_one_letter_code
_entity_poly.pdbx_strand_id
1 'polypeptide(L)'
;YFRPVSGNYGSIEIDGGAHGGWEGYSIGGRVLFMHDNASGAGLYDDVNNHWFLYHTLDGATYIAHNGVAKITTYASGCDVAGSLRATGEVIAAYSDERLKDFDGKIEGALDKVMSLNGYYYTENAVAKSLGLDNDERQIGVSAQEVMAVLPEVVCDAPINNSEDAPEDADYKTVKYEKLVPLLIEAIKELKEEINSLKGDNK
;
A
#
# COMPACT_ATOMS: atom_id res chain seq x y z
N TYR A 1 -17.78 14.51 35.27
CA TYR A 1 -17.29 15.84 35.68
C TYR A 1 -16.45 16.43 34.53
N PHE A 2 -16.74 17.72 34.20
CA PHE A 2 -15.88 18.49 33.30
C PHE A 2 -14.93 19.31 34.16
N ARG A 3 -13.65 19.12 34.07
CA ARG A 3 -12.66 19.98 34.69
C ARG A 3 -11.57 20.39 33.70
N PRO A 4 -11.13 21.66 33.73
CA PRO A 4 -9.96 22.06 32.97
C PRO A 4 -8.69 21.43 33.57
N VAL A 5 -7.86 20.83 32.72
CA VAL A 5 -6.58 20.27 33.17
C VAL A 5 -5.52 21.37 33.08
N SER A 6 -4.93 21.69 34.24
CA SER A 6 -3.87 22.68 34.32
C SER A 6 -2.61 22.15 33.61
N GLY A 7 -2.13 22.93 32.63
CA GLY A 7 -0.91 22.61 31.85
C GLY A 7 -1.10 21.95 30.49
N ASN A 8 -2.33 21.56 30.10
CA ASN A 8 -2.63 20.89 28.84
C ASN A 8 -3.48 21.75 27.90
N TYR A 9 -2.97 22.86 27.40
CA TYR A 9 -3.56 23.67 26.32
C TYR A 9 -5.07 23.94 26.43
N GLY A 10 -5.65 23.98 27.64
CA GLY A 10 -7.06 24.24 27.85
C GLY A 10 -8.00 23.08 27.50
N SER A 11 -7.53 21.84 27.50
CA SER A 11 -8.34 20.64 27.24
C SER A 11 -9.37 20.38 28.36
N ILE A 12 -10.49 19.75 27.99
CA ILE A 12 -11.48 19.21 28.91
C ILE A 12 -11.16 17.73 29.13
N GLU A 13 -10.91 17.35 30.40
CA GLU A 13 -10.71 15.94 30.75
C GLU A 13 -12.06 15.31 31.11
N ILE A 14 -12.30 14.12 30.52
CA ILE A 14 -13.42 13.25 30.89
C ILE A 14 -12.81 12.08 31.65
N ASP A 15 -13.12 11.99 32.95
CA ASP A 15 -12.62 10.95 33.86
C ASP A 15 -13.84 10.20 34.39
N GLY A 16 -14.02 8.96 33.99
CA GLY A 16 -15.10 8.08 34.44
C GLY A 16 -14.90 7.54 35.85
N GLY A 17 -13.75 7.81 36.48
CA GLY A 17 -13.45 7.44 37.85
C GLY A 17 -13.12 5.95 38.08
N ALA A 18 -13.13 5.14 37.07
CA ALA A 18 -12.67 3.75 37.11
C ALA A 18 -11.42 3.62 36.24
N HIS A 19 -10.29 3.42 36.86
CA HIS A 19 -9.03 3.16 36.11
C HIS A 19 -9.09 1.80 35.47
N GLY A 20 -9.25 1.75 34.12
CA GLY A 20 -9.22 0.53 33.32
C GLY A 20 -10.52 0.23 32.59
N GLY A 21 -10.83 0.97 31.58
CA GLY A 21 -11.94 0.78 30.66
C GLY A 21 -11.97 1.86 29.60
N TRP A 22 -12.89 1.75 28.66
CA TRP A 22 -13.09 2.75 27.63
C TRP A 22 -13.84 3.94 28.20
N GLU A 23 -13.20 5.10 28.19
CA GLU A 23 -13.76 6.36 28.65
C GLU A 23 -13.84 7.35 27.51
N GLY A 24 -14.87 8.20 27.48
CA GLY A 24 -15.00 9.11 26.38
C GLY A 24 -16.27 9.93 26.33
N TYR A 25 -16.55 10.46 25.17
CA TYR A 25 -17.66 11.36 24.88
C TYR A 25 -18.63 10.70 23.90
N SER A 26 -19.91 10.60 24.30
CA SER A 26 -20.97 10.01 23.48
C SER A 26 -21.85 11.08 22.81
N ILE A 27 -22.18 10.89 21.56
CA ILE A 27 -23.11 11.69 20.77
C ILE A 27 -24.35 10.87 20.48
N GLY A 28 -25.44 11.15 21.20
CA GLY A 28 -26.74 10.50 20.97
C GLY A 28 -26.76 9.00 21.24
N GLY A 29 -25.80 8.47 22.03
CA GLY A 29 -25.69 7.04 22.30
C GLY A 29 -25.30 6.18 21.11
N ARG A 30 -24.81 6.78 20.03
CA ARG A 30 -24.42 6.06 18.82
C ARG A 30 -22.93 6.17 18.52
N VAL A 31 -22.40 7.38 18.51
CA VAL A 31 -20.98 7.62 18.21
C VAL A 31 -20.27 7.97 19.50
N LEU A 32 -19.23 7.21 19.81
CA LEU A 32 -18.38 7.42 20.96
C LEU A 32 -16.99 7.85 20.50
N PHE A 33 -16.49 8.99 21.02
CA PHE A 33 -15.07 9.25 21.03
C PHE A 33 -14.53 8.73 22.36
N MET A 34 -13.75 7.68 22.33
CA MET A 34 -13.29 7.00 23.53
C MET A 34 -11.79 6.70 23.50
N HIS A 35 -11.25 6.56 24.69
CA HIS A 35 -9.87 6.24 24.94
C HIS A 35 -9.76 5.18 26.04
N ASP A 36 -8.78 4.32 25.92
CA ASP A 36 -8.33 3.39 26.95
C ASP A 36 -6.80 3.51 27.05
N ASN A 37 -6.31 3.72 28.28
CA ASN A 37 -4.88 3.89 28.54
C ASN A 37 -4.00 2.68 28.18
N ALA A 38 -4.59 1.52 27.96
CA ALA A 38 -3.89 0.29 27.62
C ALA A 38 -3.90 -0.03 26.11
N SER A 39 -4.91 0.44 25.38
CA SER A 39 -5.18 -0.01 24.01
C SER A 39 -5.07 1.10 22.96
N GLY A 40 -5.70 2.25 23.21
CA GLY A 40 -5.71 3.37 22.26
C GLY A 40 -6.95 4.25 22.33
N ALA A 41 -7.25 4.95 21.24
CA ALA A 41 -8.34 5.91 21.15
C ALA A 41 -9.00 5.90 19.77
N GLY A 42 -10.24 6.36 19.70
CA GLY A 42 -10.87 6.49 18.40
C GLY A 42 -12.35 6.81 18.43
N LEU A 43 -12.97 6.69 17.26
CA LEU A 43 -14.40 6.86 17.05
C LEU A 43 -15.04 5.49 16.85
N TYR A 44 -16.02 5.18 17.68
CA TYR A 44 -16.69 3.89 17.76
C TYR A 44 -18.19 4.00 17.46
N ASP A 45 -18.74 3.09 16.70
CA ASP A 45 -20.19 2.93 16.51
C ASP A 45 -20.72 1.95 17.55
N ASP A 46 -21.33 2.48 18.61
CA ASP A 46 -21.84 1.68 19.74
C ASP A 46 -23.04 0.80 19.36
N VAL A 47 -23.79 1.21 18.33
CA VAL A 47 -24.96 0.46 17.85
C VAL A 47 -24.54 -0.78 17.07
N ASN A 48 -23.51 -0.66 16.22
CA ASN A 48 -23.03 -1.76 15.36
C ASN A 48 -21.78 -2.44 15.92
N ASN A 49 -21.29 -2.00 17.08
CA ASN A 49 -20.21 -2.61 17.83
C ASN A 49 -18.89 -2.71 17.05
N HIS A 50 -18.46 -1.61 16.38
CA HIS A 50 -17.21 -1.56 15.66
C HIS A 50 -16.61 -0.15 15.56
N TRP A 51 -15.28 -0.10 15.39
CA TRP A 51 -14.55 1.12 15.10
C TRP A 51 -14.74 1.58 13.65
N PHE A 52 -14.79 2.89 13.43
CA PHE A 52 -14.64 3.48 12.10
C PHE A 52 -13.39 4.39 12.00
N LEU A 53 -12.82 4.81 13.10
CA LEU A 53 -11.48 5.39 13.22
C LEU A 53 -10.87 4.90 14.54
N TYR A 54 -9.70 4.33 14.51
CA TYR A 54 -9.02 3.84 15.70
C TYR A 54 -7.51 4.05 15.61
N HIS A 55 -6.89 4.48 16.70
CA HIS A 55 -5.45 4.63 16.87
C HIS A 55 -4.99 3.76 18.03
N THR A 56 -4.10 2.83 17.78
CA THR A 56 -3.44 2.05 18.83
C THR A 56 -2.42 2.93 19.56
N LEU A 57 -2.28 2.75 20.87
CA LEU A 57 -1.28 3.47 21.64
C LEU A 57 0.13 3.19 21.05
N ASP A 58 0.87 4.28 20.74
CA ASP A 58 2.19 4.22 20.10
C ASP A 58 2.28 3.41 18.79
N GLY A 59 1.16 3.26 18.08
CA GLY A 59 1.06 2.38 16.91
C GLY A 59 0.31 2.97 15.72
N ALA A 60 -0.38 2.08 15.00
CA ALA A 60 -1.09 2.39 13.78
C ALA A 60 -2.40 3.17 14.01
N THR A 61 -2.79 3.95 13.00
CA THR A 61 -4.15 4.49 12.86
C THR A 61 -4.89 3.72 11.79
N TYR A 62 -6.14 3.37 12.08
CA TYR A 62 -7.01 2.62 11.17
C TYR A 62 -8.22 3.48 10.80
N ILE A 63 -8.54 3.54 9.51
CA ILE A 63 -9.83 4.00 9.00
C ILE A 63 -10.57 2.77 8.50
N ALA A 64 -11.74 2.50 9.07
CA ALA A 64 -12.47 1.27 8.81
C ALA A 64 -13.81 1.51 8.10
N HIS A 65 -14.27 0.51 7.37
CA HIS A 65 -15.62 0.40 6.84
C HIS A 65 -16.28 -0.84 7.45
N ASN A 66 -17.38 -0.64 8.18
CA ASN A 66 -18.07 -1.70 8.92
C ASN A 66 -17.14 -2.56 9.79
N GLY A 67 -16.24 -1.92 10.54
CA GLY A 67 -15.30 -2.59 11.43
C GLY A 67 -14.05 -3.17 10.73
N VAL A 68 -14.01 -3.23 9.42
CA VAL A 68 -12.86 -3.73 8.64
C VAL A 68 -11.96 -2.57 8.24
N ALA A 69 -10.69 -2.60 8.66
CA ALA A 69 -9.71 -1.58 8.29
C ALA A 69 -9.55 -1.49 6.76
N LYS A 70 -9.62 -0.26 6.23
CA LYS A 70 -9.42 0.05 4.81
C LYS A 70 -8.19 0.87 4.55
N ILE A 71 -7.77 1.67 5.52
CA ILE A 71 -6.48 2.35 5.52
C ILE A 71 -5.83 2.07 6.85
N THR A 72 -4.58 1.62 6.82
CA THR A 72 -3.75 1.36 8.01
C THR A 72 -2.44 2.10 7.87
N THR A 73 -2.06 2.92 8.88
CA THR A 73 -0.79 3.64 8.86
C THR A 73 0.31 2.83 9.55
N TYR A 74 1.56 3.04 9.12
CA TYR A 74 2.76 2.51 9.77
C TYR A 74 3.94 3.49 9.57
N ALA A 75 5.09 3.22 10.16
CA ALA A 75 6.21 4.18 10.20
C ALA A 75 6.69 4.67 8.83
N SER A 76 6.59 3.87 7.77
CA SER A 76 7.05 4.21 6.42
C SER A 76 5.92 4.54 5.44
N GLY A 77 4.66 4.54 5.86
CA GLY A 77 3.55 4.83 4.96
C GLY A 77 2.18 4.40 5.45
N CYS A 78 1.34 4.00 4.49
CA CYS A 78 0.04 3.42 4.78
C CYS A 78 -0.33 2.36 3.74
N ASP A 79 -1.10 1.37 4.16
CA ASP A 79 -1.72 0.38 3.28
C ASP A 79 -3.19 0.72 3.05
N VAL A 80 -3.65 0.44 1.83
CA VAL A 80 -5.06 0.52 1.43
C VAL A 80 -5.55 -0.89 1.12
N ALA A 81 -6.43 -1.43 1.95
CA ALA A 81 -7.07 -2.73 1.71
C ALA A 81 -8.22 -2.58 0.71
N GLY A 82 -7.92 -2.77 -0.55
CA GLY A 82 -8.81 -2.59 -1.70
C GLY A 82 -8.24 -1.67 -2.76
N SER A 83 -9.11 -1.05 -3.55
CA SER A 83 -8.72 -0.16 -4.65
C SER A 83 -8.56 1.29 -4.18
N LEU A 84 -7.49 1.96 -4.61
CA LEU A 84 -7.34 3.41 -4.49
C LEU A 84 -7.77 4.07 -5.81
N ARG A 85 -8.75 4.97 -5.76
CA ARG A 85 -9.26 5.72 -6.92
C ARG A 85 -9.07 7.21 -6.69
N ALA A 86 -8.35 7.86 -7.61
CA ALA A 86 -8.19 9.31 -7.62
C ALA A 86 -8.98 9.92 -8.80
N THR A 87 -9.59 11.09 -8.60
CA THR A 87 -10.25 11.86 -9.69
C THR A 87 -9.26 12.80 -10.40
N GLY A 88 -8.05 12.92 -9.90
CA GLY A 88 -6.93 13.67 -10.47
C GLY A 88 -5.69 12.79 -10.61
N GLU A 89 -4.55 13.43 -10.71
CA GLU A 89 -3.26 12.76 -10.86
C GLU A 89 -2.81 12.11 -9.54
N VAL A 90 -2.10 10.98 -9.63
CA VAL A 90 -1.33 10.42 -8.54
C VAL A 90 0.14 10.75 -8.79
N ILE A 91 0.68 11.67 -8.00
CA ILE A 91 2.08 12.09 -8.10
C ILE A 91 2.89 11.33 -7.06
N ALA A 92 3.77 10.48 -7.53
CA ALA A 92 4.61 9.65 -6.67
C ALA A 92 6.09 9.98 -6.89
N ALA A 93 6.84 10.11 -5.79
CA ALA A 93 8.29 10.30 -5.75
C ALA A 93 8.80 11.58 -6.48
N TYR A 94 10.11 11.67 -6.60
CA TYR A 94 10.81 12.74 -7.31
C TYR A 94 11.61 12.16 -8.48
N SER A 95 11.84 12.98 -9.52
CA SER A 95 12.64 12.60 -10.69
C SER A 95 13.73 13.60 -11.04
N ASP A 96 13.93 14.64 -10.21
CA ASP A 96 14.96 15.66 -10.40
C ASP A 96 16.36 15.02 -10.33
N GLU A 97 17.16 15.24 -11.36
CA GLU A 97 18.53 14.69 -11.47
C GLU A 97 19.47 15.19 -10.35
N ARG A 98 19.22 16.38 -9.81
CA ARG A 98 20.03 16.97 -8.72
C ARG A 98 19.91 16.18 -7.40
N LEU A 99 18.95 15.28 -7.31
CA LEU A 99 18.67 14.43 -6.15
C LEU A 99 19.08 12.97 -6.38
N LYS A 100 19.85 12.69 -7.45
CA LYS A 100 20.22 11.34 -7.86
C LYS A 100 21.68 11.25 -8.25
N ASP A 101 22.33 10.20 -7.79
CA ASP A 101 23.59 9.74 -8.36
C ASP A 101 23.29 8.65 -9.37
N PHE A 102 23.66 8.87 -10.64
CA PHE A 102 23.39 7.92 -11.70
C PHE A 102 24.53 6.92 -11.86
N ASP A 103 24.25 5.62 -11.69
CA ASP A 103 25.21 4.53 -11.84
C ASP A 103 25.40 4.09 -13.30
N GLY A 104 24.64 4.68 -14.23
CA GLY A 104 24.68 4.37 -15.66
C GLY A 104 23.29 4.20 -16.25
N LYS A 105 23.25 3.76 -17.50
CA LYS A 105 22.02 3.38 -18.22
C LYS A 105 21.73 1.90 -18.00
N ILE A 106 20.46 1.53 -18.19
CA ILE A 106 20.06 0.11 -18.18
C ILE A 106 20.60 -0.53 -19.46
N GLU A 107 21.56 -1.44 -19.33
CA GLU A 107 22.18 -2.16 -20.43
C GLU A 107 21.44 -3.47 -20.71
N GLY A 108 21.43 -3.91 -21.99
CA GLY A 108 20.75 -5.13 -22.45
C GLY A 108 19.25 -5.07 -22.20
N ALA A 109 18.68 -3.87 -22.35
CA ALA A 109 17.28 -3.62 -22.01
C ALA A 109 16.32 -4.37 -22.92
N LEU A 110 16.66 -4.51 -24.20
CA LEU A 110 15.86 -5.26 -25.17
C LEU A 110 15.80 -6.74 -24.81
N ASP A 111 16.93 -7.37 -24.49
CA ASP A 111 16.99 -8.77 -24.08
C ASP A 111 16.20 -9.02 -22.79
N LYS A 112 16.30 -8.11 -21.82
CA LYS A 112 15.51 -8.17 -20.58
C LYS A 112 14.02 -8.13 -20.87
N VAL A 113 13.56 -7.20 -21.71
CA VAL A 113 12.15 -7.11 -22.11
C VAL A 113 11.69 -8.34 -22.87
N MET A 114 12.51 -8.87 -23.77
CA MET A 114 12.20 -10.07 -24.55
C MET A 114 12.08 -11.33 -23.69
N SER A 115 12.68 -11.35 -22.52
CA SER A 115 12.57 -12.47 -21.56
C SER A 115 11.33 -12.37 -20.66
N LEU A 116 10.61 -11.25 -20.67
CA LEU A 116 9.39 -11.05 -19.90
C LEU A 116 8.15 -11.39 -20.72
N ASN A 117 7.09 -11.85 -20.05
CA ASN A 117 5.82 -12.16 -20.67
C ASN A 117 4.69 -11.34 -20.03
N GLY A 118 3.78 -10.87 -20.88
CA GLY A 118 2.51 -10.34 -20.45
C GLY A 118 1.46 -11.45 -20.36
N TYR A 119 0.79 -11.58 -19.24
CA TYR A 119 -0.19 -12.62 -19.00
C TYR A 119 -1.59 -12.07 -18.80
N TYR A 120 -2.56 -12.82 -19.26
CA TYR A 120 -3.91 -12.74 -18.71
C TYR A 120 -4.02 -13.72 -17.54
N TYR A 121 -4.64 -13.30 -16.44
CA TYR A 121 -4.84 -14.16 -15.28
C TYR A 121 -6.16 -13.89 -14.58
N THR A 122 -6.56 -14.78 -13.69
CA THR A 122 -7.60 -14.61 -12.67
C THR A 122 -7.03 -15.08 -11.34
N GLU A 123 -7.58 -14.60 -10.25
CA GLU A 123 -7.19 -15.02 -8.92
C GLU A 123 -7.48 -16.52 -8.72
N ASN A 124 -6.48 -17.25 -8.23
CA ASN A 124 -6.59 -18.67 -7.90
C ASN A 124 -7.15 -18.87 -6.48
N ALA A 125 -7.30 -20.13 -6.07
CA ALA A 125 -7.84 -20.45 -4.75
C ALA A 125 -7.00 -19.89 -3.58
N VAL A 126 -5.69 -19.77 -3.74
CA VAL A 126 -4.80 -19.17 -2.73
C VAL A 126 -5.05 -17.67 -2.62
N ALA A 127 -5.10 -16.94 -3.74
CA ALA A 127 -5.41 -15.52 -3.74
C ALA A 127 -6.77 -15.24 -3.11
N LYS A 128 -7.79 -16.06 -3.44
CA LYS A 128 -9.14 -15.95 -2.86
C LYS A 128 -9.17 -16.20 -1.36
N SER A 129 -8.38 -17.14 -0.85
CA SER A 129 -8.27 -17.38 0.60
C SER A 129 -7.59 -16.23 1.34
N LEU A 130 -6.86 -15.37 0.65
CA LEU A 130 -6.24 -14.14 1.17
C LEU A 130 -7.14 -12.89 1.00
N GLY A 131 -8.41 -13.08 0.63
CA GLY A 131 -9.36 -11.99 0.44
C GLY A 131 -9.27 -11.27 -0.91
N LEU A 132 -8.46 -11.75 -1.86
CA LEU A 132 -8.39 -11.26 -3.23
C LEU A 132 -9.43 -12.00 -4.09
N ASP A 133 -10.69 -11.73 -3.86
CA ASP A 133 -11.80 -12.41 -4.57
C ASP A 133 -12.28 -11.54 -5.75
N ASN A 134 -11.59 -11.67 -6.88
CA ASN A 134 -11.96 -11.03 -8.14
C ASN A 134 -11.99 -12.07 -9.26
N ASP A 135 -13.18 -12.29 -9.83
CA ASP A 135 -13.38 -13.22 -10.94
C ASP A 135 -13.13 -12.59 -12.32
N GLU A 136 -12.86 -11.28 -12.37
CA GLU A 136 -12.57 -10.60 -13.62
C GLU A 136 -11.17 -10.95 -14.13
N ARG A 137 -11.05 -11.13 -15.45
CA ARG A 137 -9.78 -11.37 -16.12
C ARG A 137 -8.88 -10.15 -16.03
N GLN A 138 -7.71 -10.33 -15.45
CA GLN A 138 -6.68 -9.31 -15.24
C GLN A 138 -5.55 -9.44 -16.26
N ILE A 139 -4.69 -8.42 -16.30
CA ILE A 139 -3.47 -8.40 -17.12
C ILE A 139 -2.30 -8.03 -16.21
N GLY A 140 -1.19 -8.75 -16.34
CA GLY A 140 0.01 -8.46 -15.56
C GLY A 140 1.23 -9.21 -16.04
N VAL A 141 2.32 -9.04 -15.31
CA VAL A 141 3.58 -9.75 -15.48
C VAL A 141 3.84 -10.65 -14.27
N SER A 142 4.71 -11.63 -14.40
CA SER A 142 5.19 -12.43 -13.27
C SER A 142 6.26 -11.65 -12.49
N ALA A 143 6.05 -11.47 -11.19
CA ALA A 143 7.05 -10.85 -10.32
C ALA A 143 8.36 -11.66 -10.30
N GLN A 144 8.30 -12.98 -10.44
CA GLN A 144 9.45 -13.87 -10.48
C GLN A 144 10.26 -13.68 -11.79
N GLU A 145 9.59 -13.51 -12.93
CA GLU A 145 10.28 -13.19 -14.19
C GLU A 145 10.96 -11.81 -14.11
N VAL A 146 10.25 -10.82 -13.59
CA VAL A 146 10.81 -9.46 -13.41
C VAL A 146 11.98 -9.47 -12.45
N MET A 147 11.90 -10.23 -11.34
CA MET A 147 12.99 -10.37 -10.37
C MET A 147 14.26 -10.95 -10.98
N ALA A 148 14.14 -11.83 -11.96
CA ALA A 148 15.29 -12.43 -12.64
C ALA A 148 16.10 -11.45 -13.49
N VAL A 149 15.48 -10.36 -13.98
CA VAL A 149 16.12 -9.41 -14.92
C VAL A 149 16.24 -7.99 -14.39
N LEU A 150 15.38 -7.59 -13.44
CA LEU A 150 15.33 -6.25 -12.85
C LEU A 150 14.82 -6.33 -11.40
N PRO A 151 15.59 -6.91 -10.46
CA PRO A 151 15.14 -7.14 -9.08
C PRO A 151 14.78 -5.86 -8.32
N GLU A 152 15.34 -4.71 -8.70
CA GLU A 152 15.14 -3.40 -8.02
C GLU A 152 13.69 -2.90 -8.10
N VAL A 153 12.89 -3.42 -9.02
CA VAL A 153 11.49 -3.03 -9.18
C VAL A 153 10.52 -4.00 -8.53
N VAL A 154 11.03 -5.08 -7.94
CA VAL A 154 10.23 -6.06 -7.19
C VAL A 154 10.31 -5.75 -5.70
N CYS A 155 9.21 -5.90 -5.01
CA CYS A 155 9.13 -5.75 -3.55
C CYS A 155 8.10 -6.72 -2.97
N ASP A 156 8.06 -6.81 -1.64
CA ASP A 156 7.06 -7.60 -0.94
C ASP A 156 5.66 -7.07 -1.25
N ALA A 157 4.74 -7.99 -1.45
CA ALA A 157 3.35 -7.63 -1.69
C ALA A 157 2.67 -7.21 -0.38
N PRO A 158 1.85 -6.15 -0.38
CA PRO A 158 1.11 -5.71 0.82
C PRO A 158 0.28 -6.82 1.46
N ILE A 159 -0.18 -7.79 0.67
CA ILE A 159 -0.96 -8.94 1.14
C ILE A 159 -0.23 -9.80 2.18
N ASN A 160 1.11 -9.76 2.23
CA ASN A 160 1.90 -10.47 3.24
C ASN A 160 1.58 -10.01 4.67
N ASN A 161 1.04 -8.80 4.83
CA ASN A 161 0.67 -8.22 6.12
C ASN A 161 -0.82 -8.39 6.45
N SER A 162 -1.60 -9.11 5.64
CA SER A 162 -3.01 -9.37 5.92
C SER A 162 -3.17 -10.41 7.03
N GLU A 163 -4.30 -10.34 7.77
CA GLU A 163 -4.61 -11.29 8.83
C GLU A 163 -4.78 -12.73 8.31
N ASP A 164 -5.12 -12.89 7.03
CA ASP A 164 -5.31 -14.17 6.37
C ASP A 164 -4.02 -14.73 5.76
N ALA A 165 -2.92 -13.96 5.78
CA ALA A 165 -1.64 -14.42 5.22
C ALA A 165 -0.96 -15.43 6.18
N PRO A 166 -0.31 -16.48 5.63
CA PRO A 166 0.58 -17.32 6.41
C PRO A 166 1.68 -16.50 7.11
N GLU A 167 2.14 -16.95 8.27
CA GLU A 167 3.19 -16.27 9.04
C GLU A 167 4.52 -16.15 8.25
N ASP A 168 4.76 -17.08 7.34
CA ASP A 168 5.93 -17.11 6.43
C ASP A 168 5.61 -16.62 5.01
N ALA A 169 4.55 -15.85 4.82
CA ALA A 169 4.15 -15.33 3.51
C ALA A 169 5.27 -14.49 2.88
N ASP A 170 5.62 -14.81 1.64
CA ASP A 170 6.67 -14.14 0.87
C ASP A 170 6.19 -13.83 -0.57
N TYR A 171 4.95 -13.34 -0.68
CA TYR A 171 4.40 -12.92 -1.98
C TYR A 171 5.07 -11.65 -2.46
N LYS A 172 5.35 -11.58 -3.76
CA LYS A 172 6.02 -10.44 -4.40
C LYS A 172 5.06 -9.65 -5.29
N THR A 173 5.37 -8.36 -5.45
CA THR A 173 4.70 -7.48 -6.40
C THR A 173 5.71 -6.65 -7.17
N VAL A 174 5.28 -6.00 -8.26
CA VAL A 174 6.09 -5.20 -9.15
C VAL A 174 5.68 -3.73 -9.07
N LYS A 175 6.65 -2.84 -8.95
CA LYS A 175 6.46 -1.40 -9.11
C LYS A 175 6.37 -1.07 -10.59
N TYR A 176 5.18 -1.22 -11.18
CA TYR A 176 4.95 -1.15 -12.62
C TYR A 176 5.47 0.15 -13.26
N GLU A 177 5.37 1.27 -12.58
CA GLU A 177 5.88 2.57 -13.07
C GLU A 177 7.39 2.57 -13.28
N LYS A 178 8.12 1.71 -12.57
CA LYS A 178 9.58 1.57 -12.68
C LYS A 178 10.02 0.65 -13.84
N LEU A 179 9.09 0.03 -14.54
CA LEU A 179 9.37 -0.66 -15.81
C LEU A 179 9.52 0.33 -16.97
N VAL A 180 9.02 1.56 -16.85
CA VAL A 180 9.10 2.58 -17.91
C VAL A 180 10.55 2.88 -18.33
N PRO A 181 11.53 3.08 -17.43
CA PRO A 181 12.93 3.28 -17.83
C PRO A 181 13.52 2.10 -18.61
N LEU A 182 13.18 0.84 -18.25
CA LEU A 182 13.59 -0.34 -18.99
C LEU A 182 13.04 -0.33 -20.42
N LEU A 183 11.74 -0.01 -20.57
CA LEU A 183 11.10 0.09 -21.90
C LEU A 183 11.71 1.19 -22.76
N ILE A 184 12.09 2.34 -22.15
CA ILE A 184 12.74 3.43 -22.87
C ILE A 184 14.07 2.96 -23.47
N GLU A 185 14.94 2.29 -22.70
CA GLU A 185 16.23 1.84 -23.22
C GLU A 185 16.04 0.66 -24.20
N ALA A 186 15.11 -0.27 -23.97
CA ALA A 186 14.80 -1.34 -24.91
C ALA A 186 14.34 -0.82 -26.29
N ILE A 187 13.50 0.23 -26.33
CA ILE A 187 13.08 0.88 -27.58
C ILE A 187 14.27 1.50 -28.31
N LYS A 188 15.24 2.08 -27.59
CA LYS A 188 16.45 2.66 -28.20
C LYS A 188 17.34 1.58 -28.80
N GLU A 189 17.60 0.49 -28.07
CA GLU A 189 18.37 -0.66 -28.55
C GLU A 189 17.71 -1.27 -29.80
N LEU A 190 16.40 -1.51 -29.78
CA LEU A 190 15.64 -2.00 -30.95
C LEU A 190 15.78 -1.05 -32.14
N LYS A 191 15.76 0.27 -31.91
CA LYS A 191 15.91 1.27 -32.97
C LYS A 191 17.31 1.22 -33.60
N GLU A 192 18.34 0.98 -32.80
CA GLU A 192 19.72 0.84 -33.25
C GLU A 192 19.88 -0.42 -34.10
N GLU A 193 19.34 -1.59 -33.71
CA GLU A 193 19.32 -2.80 -34.47
C GLU A 193 18.63 -2.63 -35.83
N ILE A 194 17.45 -2.01 -35.86
CA ILE A 194 16.74 -1.73 -37.12
C ILE A 194 17.55 -0.83 -38.05
N ASN A 195 18.28 0.15 -37.51
CA ASN A 195 19.12 1.03 -38.32
C ASN A 195 20.34 0.27 -38.90
N SER A 196 20.97 -0.61 -38.13
CA SER A 196 22.05 -1.47 -38.57
C SER A 196 21.60 -2.35 -39.74
N LEU A 197 20.49 -3.08 -39.59
CA LEU A 197 19.93 -3.93 -40.65
C LEU A 197 19.59 -3.16 -41.95
N LYS A 198 19.19 -1.89 -41.84
CA LYS A 198 18.91 -1.02 -43.00
C LYS A 198 20.19 -0.49 -43.64
N GLY A 199 21.26 -0.29 -42.85
CA GLY A 199 22.57 0.13 -43.36
C GLY A 199 23.28 -0.94 -44.16
N ASP A 200 23.16 -2.20 -43.78
CA ASP A 200 23.76 -3.35 -44.42
C ASP A 200 23.09 -3.74 -45.76
N ASN A 201 21.94 -3.16 -46.09
CA ASN A 201 21.20 -3.39 -47.33
C ASN A 201 21.42 -2.28 -48.39
N LYS A 202 22.50 -1.49 -48.27
CA LYS A 202 22.97 -0.55 -49.29
C LYS A 202 24.33 -0.98 -49.81
#